data_7c6f0284c2b6efb976079764df7e6c17
#
_entry.id   7c6f0284c2b6efb976079764df7e6c17
#
_cell.length_a   1.000
_cell.length_b   1.000
_cell.length_c   1.000
_cell.angle_alpha   90.00
_cell.angle_beta   90.00
_cell.angle_gamma   90.00
#
_symmetry.space_group_name_H-M   'P 1'
#
loop_
_entity.id
_entity.type
_entity.pdbx_description
1 polymer ?
#
loop_
_entity_poly.entity_id
_entity_poly.type
_entity_poly.pdbx_seq_one_letter_code
_entity_poly.pdbx_strand_id
1 'polypeptide(L)'
;HTDIQAVMRSDVINYTVEEGDAIFSIAKKYNITPETLLWSNYDVLSDNPHLLEIGMVLRIPPTNGIWYEWQAGDSLERVAAKYKADVNDILMWFGNALDLSDPKIDPGAHVMIPGGQREFQQWVVPTIPRGPAGVSTSILGPGACNTSEYGALGTGYFVWPADNHYLSGNDYWSGHLAIDIAAGTGAAIYAADSGLVVYAGWVTGGYGNMVMIDHGNGYQTLYAHLNSIN
;
A
#
# COMPACT_ATOMS: atom_id res chain seq x y z
N HIS A 1 -15.87 -14.84 28.56
CA HIS A 1 -15.35 -13.94 27.52
C HIS A 1 -15.73 -12.53 27.92
N THR A 2 -14.77 -11.77 28.42
CA THR A 2 -14.96 -10.35 28.70
C THR A 2 -14.68 -9.63 27.39
N ASP A 3 -15.72 -9.19 26.70
CA ASP A 3 -15.59 -8.21 25.63
C ASP A 3 -14.99 -6.93 26.22
N ILE A 4 -13.70 -6.74 26.01
CA ILE A 4 -13.08 -5.44 26.25
C ILE A 4 -13.66 -4.55 25.15
N GLN A 5 -14.66 -3.72 25.52
CA GLN A 5 -15.11 -2.63 24.68
C GLN A 5 -13.85 -1.84 24.27
N ALA A 6 -13.56 -1.80 22.99
CA ALA A 6 -12.46 -1.01 22.47
C ALA A 6 -12.69 0.43 22.95
N VAL A 7 -11.85 0.89 23.87
CA VAL A 7 -11.89 2.28 24.33
C VAL A 7 -11.66 3.13 23.08
N MET A 8 -12.67 3.91 22.69
CA MET A 8 -12.55 4.81 21.54
C MET A 8 -11.43 5.81 21.86
N ARG A 9 -10.35 5.72 21.08
CA ARG A 9 -9.23 6.66 21.20
C ARG A 9 -9.67 8.02 20.69
N SER A 10 -9.22 9.10 21.34
CA SER A 10 -9.36 10.48 20.86
C SER A 10 -8.13 10.96 20.11
N ASP A 11 -6.99 10.42 20.45
CA ASP A 11 -5.69 10.98 20.08
C ASP A 11 -4.97 10.13 19.04
N VAL A 12 -4.19 10.79 18.21
CA VAL A 12 -3.17 10.16 17.37
C VAL A 12 -2.05 9.65 18.24
N ILE A 13 -1.62 8.41 18.03
CA ILE A 13 -0.46 7.83 18.71
C ILE A 13 0.69 7.64 17.73
N ASN A 14 1.90 7.67 18.23
CA ASN A 14 3.09 7.32 17.47
C ASN A 14 3.40 5.84 17.68
N TYR A 15 3.63 5.15 16.57
CA TYR A 15 4.01 3.74 16.53
C TYR A 15 5.36 3.58 15.85
N THR A 16 6.30 2.92 16.50
CA THR A 16 7.58 2.56 15.87
C THR A 16 7.45 1.22 15.18
N VAL A 17 7.77 1.18 13.90
CA VAL A 17 7.72 -0.02 13.06
C VAL A 17 8.72 -1.05 13.54
N GLU A 18 8.28 -2.27 13.73
CA GLU A 18 9.04 -3.42 14.22
C GLU A 18 9.26 -4.44 13.11
N GLU A 19 10.17 -5.39 13.35
CA GLU A 19 10.41 -6.49 12.40
C GLU A 19 9.15 -7.34 12.20
N GLY A 20 8.80 -7.59 10.93
CA GLY A 20 7.58 -8.33 10.55
C GLY A 20 6.33 -7.45 10.40
N ASP A 21 6.42 -6.15 10.66
CA ASP A 21 5.32 -5.24 10.41
C ASP A 21 5.10 -4.99 8.90
N ALA A 22 3.83 -4.79 8.57
CA ALA A 22 3.38 -4.32 7.27
C ALA A 22 2.23 -3.31 7.46
N ILE A 23 1.98 -2.47 6.49
CA ILE A 23 0.89 -1.47 6.56
C ILE A 23 -0.44 -2.11 6.95
N PHE A 24 -0.76 -3.27 6.34
CA PHE A 24 -2.00 -3.99 6.63
C PHE A 24 -2.05 -4.51 8.08
N SER A 25 -0.96 -5.12 8.57
CA SER A 25 -0.91 -5.67 9.93
C SER A 25 -1.00 -4.58 11.00
N ILE A 26 -0.32 -3.45 10.78
CA ILE A 26 -0.39 -2.27 11.67
C ILE A 26 -1.80 -1.69 11.66
N ALA A 27 -2.39 -1.46 10.48
CA ALA A 27 -3.74 -0.93 10.35
C ALA A 27 -4.76 -1.83 11.08
N LYS A 28 -4.68 -3.14 10.87
CA LYS A 28 -5.52 -4.13 11.56
C LYS A 28 -5.33 -4.12 13.09
N LYS A 29 -4.09 -4.02 13.57
CA LYS A 29 -3.76 -3.93 15.01
C LYS A 29 -4.47 -2.77 15.69
N TYR A 30 -4.63 -1.65 14.98
CA TYR A 30 -5.25 -0.44 15.50
C TYR A 30 -6.69 -0.21 15.04
N ASN A 31 -7.29 -1.17 14.33
CA ASN A 31 -8.66 -1.13 13.83
C ASN A 31 -8.93 0.11 12.93
N ILE A 32 -7.96 0.42 12.07
CA ILE A 32 -8.09 1.42 11.01
C ILE A 32 -7.83 0.77 9.65
N THR A 33 -8.19 1.47 8.57
CA THR A 33 -7.90 0.99 7.23
C THR A 33 -6.44 1.29 6.84
N PRO A 34 -5.82 0.46 5.99
CA PRO A 34 -4.50 0.73 5.43
C PRO A 34 -4.41 2.09 4.75
N GLU A 35 -5.49 2.52 4.09
CA GLU A 35 -5.61 3.83 3.47
C GLU A 35 -5.44 4.96 4.49
N THR A 36 -6.17 4.88 5.61
CA THR A 36 -6.08 5.85 6.69
C THR A 36 -4.64 5.95 7.22
N LEU A 37 -3.97 4.82 7.38
CA LEU A 37 -2.59 4.78 7.86
C LEU A 37 -1.63 5.45 6.86
N LEU A 38 -1.73 5.13 5.57
CA LEU A 38 -0.92 5.73 4.52
C LEU A 38 -1.17 7.23 4.39
N TRP A 39 -2.44 7.65 4.38
CA TRP A 39 -2.81 9.06 4.26
C TRP A 39 -2.27 9.91 5.41
N SER A 40 -2.27 9.37 6.62
CA SER A 40 -1.77 10.07 7.81
C SER A 40 -0.24 10.15 7.87
N ASN A 41 0.44 9.37 7.04
CA ASN A 41 1.90 9.28 6.96
C ASN A 41 2.43 9.58 5.55
N TYR A 42 1.69 10.39 4.79
CA TYR A 42 2.04 10.70 3.41
C TYR A 42 3.44 11.31 3.25
N ASP A 43 3.86 12.12 4.20
CA ASP A 43 5.17 12.78 4.23
C ASP A 43 6.35 11.79 4.24
N VAL A 44 6.17 10.60 4.83
CA VAL A 44 7.22 9.57 4.92
C VAL A 44 6.96 8.36 4.00
N LEU A 45 5.70 8.07 3.68
CA LEU A 45 5.32 6.90 2.88
C LEU A 45 4.88 7.23 1.45
N SER A 46 4.49 8.48 1.15
CA SER A 46 4.04 8.90 -0.20
C SER A 46 2.99 7.98 -0.81
N ASP A 47 2.03 7.49 0.00
CA ASP A 47 1.05 6.45 -0.33
C ASP A 47 1.64 5.08 -0.76
N ASN A 48 2.92 4.87 -0.56
CA ASN A 48 3.61 3.65 -0.96
C ASN A 48 3.83 2.72 0.24
N PRO A 49 3.12 1.60 0.36
CA PRO A 49 3.29 0.65 1.45
C PRO A 49 4.67 0.00 1.49
N HIS A 50 5.40 -0.01 0.35
CA HIS A 50 6.71 -0.61 0.25
C HIS A 50 7.86 0.29 0.76
N LEU A 51 7.56 1.53 1.14
CA LEU A 51 8.53 2.41 1.81
C LEU A 51 8.60 2.20 3.33
N LEU A 52 7.82 1.26 3.86
CA LEU A 52 7.84 0.94 5.28
C LEU A 52 9.20 0.34 5.67
N GLU A 53 9.86 0.95 6.66
CA GLU A 53 11.16 0.49 7.17
C GLU A 53 11.12 0.32 8.69
N ILE A 54 11.85 -0.66 9.20
CA ILE A 54 11.99 -0.89 10.64
C ILE A 54 12.58 0.36 11.31
N GLY A 55 11.98 0.78 12.41
CA GLY A 55 12.36 1.96 13.16
C GLY A 55 11.68 3.26 12.70
N MET A 56 10.94 3.26 11.58
CA MET A 56 10.08 4.40 11.24
C MET A 56 9.05 4.66 12.32
N VAL A 57 8.74 5.93 12.57
CA VAL A 57 7.67 6.33 13.48
C VAL A 57 6.46 6.76 12.66
N LEU A 58 5.38 6.00 12.79
CA LEU A 58 4.12 6.27 12.10
C LEU A 58 3.10 6.91 13.04
N ARG A 59 2.34 7.86 12.51
CA ARG A 59 1.15 8.41 13.17
C ARG A 59 -0.03 7.47 12.94
N ILE A 60 -0.67 7.04 14.01
CA ILE A 60 -1.82 6.15 14.00
C ILE A 60 -3.06 6.95 14.40
N PRO A 61 -3.94 7.33 13.46
CA PRO A 61 -5.17 8.03 13.77
C PRO A 61 -6.11 7.23 14.67
N PRO A 62 -6.98 7.91 15.41
CA PRO A 62 -7.92 7.25 16.33
C PRO A 62 -9.07 6.52 15.62
N THR A 63 -9.37 6.89 14.38
CA THR A 63 -10.45 6.31 13.56
C THR A 63 -10.11 6.41 12.07
N ASN A 64 -10.92 5.77 11.23
CA ASN A 64 -10.80 5.86 9.78
C ASN A 64 -11.09 7.27 9.27
N GLY A 65 -10.28 7.75 8.33
CA GLY A 65 -10.43 9.06 7.72
C GLY A 65 -9.11 9.75 7.44
N ILE A 66 -9.13 11.08 7.45
CA ILE A 66 -7.96 11.92 7.18
C ILE A 66 -7.53 12.66 8.44
N TRP A 67 -6.27 12.56 8.82
CA TRP A 67 -5.63 13.42 9.81
C TRP A 67 -5.11 14.66 9.09
N TYR A 68 -5.80 15.79 9.27
CA TYR A 68 -5.63 17.00 8.46
C TYR A 68 -5.03 18.14 9.26
N GLU A 69 -3.99 18.78 8.73
CA GLU A 69 -3.46 20.04 9.23
C GLU A 69 -4.22 21.20 8.59
N TRP A 70 -4.91 21.99 9.44
CA TRP A 70 -5.77 23.08 9.00
C TRP A 70 -4.96 24.21 8.37
N GLN A 71 -5.38 24.65 7.19
CA GLN A 71 -4.69 25.69 6.45
C GLN A 71 -5.40 27.05 6.60
N ALA A 72 -4.61 28.14 6.45
CA ALA A 72 -5.19 29.49 6.45
C ALA A 72 -6.23 29.63 5.31
N GLY A 73 -7.43 30.05 5.69
CA GLY A 73 -8.54 30.22 4.77
C GLY A 73 -9.37 28.95 4.54
N ASP A 74 -9.13 27.85 5.23
CA ASP A 74 -10.02 26.69 5.20
C ASP A 74 -11.38 27.01 5.85
N SER A 75 -12.39 26.25 5.45
CA SER A 75 -13.68 26.16 6.14
C SER A 75 -14.10 24.70 6.24
N LEU A 76 -14.91 24.38 7.24
CA LEU A 76 -15.38 23.02 7.49
C LEU A 76 -16.06 22.42 6.25
N GLU A 77 -16.91 23.20 5.57
CA GLU A 77 -17.63 22.75 4.38
C GLU A 77 -16.69 22.45 3.22
N ARG A 78 -15.65 23.29 3.03
CA ARG A 78 -14.69 23.12 1.96
C ARG A 78 -13.79 21.91 2.20
N VAL A 79 -13.33 21.73 3.43
CA VAL A 79 -12.48 20.60 3.83
C VAL A 79 -13.29 19.30 3.79
N ALA A 80 -14.52 19.30 4.31
CA ALA A 80 -15.42 18.15 4.22
C ALA A 80 -15.69 17.75 2.76
N ALA A 81 -16.02 18.71 1.89
CA ALA A 81 -16.24 18.46 0.47
C ALA A 81 -14.99 17.93 -0.23
N LYS A 82 -13.79 18.47 0.08
CA LYS A 82 -12.50 18.02 -0.46
C LYS A 82 -12.24 16.55 -0.17
N TYR A 83 -12.57 16.11 1.04
CA TYR A 83 -12.32 14.75 1.51
C TYR A 83 -13.56 13.83 1.49
N LYS A 84 -14.63 14.24 0.84
CA LYS A 84 -15.87 13.46 0.71
C LYS A 84 -16.45 13.03 2.06
N ALA A 85 -16.31 13.88 3.08
CA ALA A 85 -16.76 13.65 4.45
C ALA A 85 -18.00 14.48 4.78
N ASP A 86 -18.68 14.15 5.88
CA ASP A 86 -19.77 14.95 6.45
C ASP A 86 -19.22 15.98 7.41
N VAL A 87 -19.68 17.24 7.31
CA VAL A 87 -19.32 18.32 8.22
C VAL A 87 -19.68 17.99 9.67
N ASN A 88 -20.83 17.34 9.88
CA ASN A 88 -21.27 16.97 11.22
C ASN A 88 -20.35 15.91 11.85
N ASP A 89 -19.81 14.98 11.05
CA ASP A 89 -18.86 14.00 11.56
C ASP A 89 -17.58 14.66 12.06
N ILE A 90 -17.11 15.71 11.39
CA ILE A 90 -15.97 16.52 11.82
C ILE A 90 -16.27 17.29 13.10
N LEU A 91 -17.43 17.95 13.13
CA LEU A 91 -17.88 18.77 14.28
C LEU A 91 -18.12 17.93 15.52
N MET A 92 -18.77 16.78 15.36
CA MET A 92 -19.19 15.90 16.46
C MET A 92 -18.09 14.95 16.92
N TRP A 93 -16.98 14.87 16.19
CA TRP A 93 -15.87 14.05 16.61
C TRP A 93 -15.23 14.59 17.89
N PHE A 94 -15.42 13.86 18.98
CA PHE A 94 -15.01 14.32 20.33
C PHE A 94 -13.51 14.62 20.45
N GLY A 95 -12.64 13.95 19.66
CA GLY A 95 -11.19 14.21 19.61
C GLY A 95 -10.80 15.53 18.98
N ASN A 96 -11.69 16.17 18.19
CA ASN A 96 -11.43 17.49 17.63
C ASN A 96 -11.69 18.61 18.63
N ALA A 97 -12.43 18.35 19.71
CA ALA A 97 -12.74 19.28 20.81
C ALA A 97 -13.23 20.66 20.32
N LEU A 98 -14.04 20.71 19.26
CA LEU A 98 -14.55 21.95 18.67
C LEU A 98 -15.72 22.52 19.47
N ASP A 99 -15.75 23.86 19.62
CA ASP A 99 -16.92 24.56 20.14
C ASP A 99 -18.03 24.56 19.06
N LEU A 100 -19.11 23.83 19.32
CA LEU A 100 -20.21 23.69 18.38
C LEU A 100 -20.99 25.00 18.14
N SER A 101 -20.85 25.99 19.03
CA SER A 101 -21.50 27.29 18.87
C SER A 101 -20.69 28.25 17.99
N ASP A 102 -19.37 28.09 17.92
CA ASP A 102 -18.47 28.89 17.11
C ASP A 102 -17.22 28.05 16.76
N PRO A 103 -17.33 27.10 15.79
CA PRO A 103 -16.29 26.13 15.50
C PRO A 103 -15.12 26.77 14.75
N LYS A 104 -14.22 27.39 15.51
CA LYS A 104 -12.98 27.96 14.99
C LYS A 104 -11.84 26.95 15.09
N ILE A 105 -11.09 26.83 14.01
CA ILE A 105 -9.90 26.01 13.92
C ILE A 105 -8.75 26.90 13.46
N ASP A 106 -7.71 26.97 14.26
CA ASP A 106 -6.53 27.79 13.94
C ASP A 106 -5.69 27.11 12.85
N PRO A 107 -5.10 27.88 11.92
CA PRO A 107 -4.14 27.33 10.97
C PRO A 107 -2.97 26.63 11.69
N GLY A 108 -2.60 25.43 11.20
CA GLY A 108 -1.61 24.55 11.83
C GLY A 108 -2.18 23.59 12.87
N ALA A 109 -3.43 23.78 13.33
CA ALA A 109 -4.09 22.80 14.17
C ALA A 109 -4.42 21.53 13.36
N HIS A 110 -4.29 20.39 14.00
CA HIS A 110 -4.65 19.11 13.38
C HIS A 110 -6.06 18.70 13.80
N VAL A 111 -6.85 18.29 12.82
CA VAL A 111 -8.22 17.79 13.02
C VAL A 111 -8.40 16.44 12.35
N MET A 112 -9.15 15.58 13.01
CA MET A 112 -9.62 14.34 12.40
C MET A 112 -10.83 14.62 11.51
N ILE A 113 -10.82 14.10 10.30
CA ILE A 113 -11.93 14.10 9.36
C ILE A 113 -12.43 12.66 9.26
N PRO A 114 -13.36 12.24 10.15
CA PRO A 114 -13.86 10.88 10.17
C PRO A 114 -14.53 10.50 8.84
N GLY A 115 -14.26 9.28 8.36
CA GLY A 115 -14.78 8.81 7.08
C GLY A 115 -14.24 9.54 5.85
N GLY A 116 -13.40 10.55 6.04
CA GLY A 116 -12.77 11.31 4.96
C GLY A 116 -11.94 10.41 4.05
N GLN A 117 -11.96 10.72 2.76
CA GLN A 117 -11.27 9.95 1.72
C GLN A 117 -10.55 10.87 0.76
N ARG A 118 -9.42 10.41 0.25
CA ARG A 118 -8.75 11.00 -0.90
C ARG A 118 -8.29 9.92 -1.87
N GLU A 119 -7.99 10.31 -3.09
CA GLU A 119 -7.48 9.37 -4.07
C GLU A 119 -6.06 8.96 -3.71
N PHE A 120 -5.75 7.69 -3.94
CA PHE A 120 -4.40 7.15 -3.87
C PHE A 120 -3.64 7.47 -5.14
N GLN A 121 -2.34 7.62 -5.00
CA GLN A 121 -1.44 7.46 -6.10
C GLN A 121 -1.35 5.95 -6.41
N GLN A 122 -2.16 5.49 -7.38
CA GLN A 122 -2.13 4.08 -7.76
C GLN A 122 -0.77 3.73 -8.35
N TRP A 123 -0.18 2.68 -7.82
CA TRP A 123 0.99 2.04 -8.42
C TRP A 123 0.55 1.36 -9.72
N VAL A 124 1.06 1.86 -10.83
CA VAL A 124 0.85 1.21 -12.11
C VAL A 124 1.90 0.11 -12.25
N VAL A 125 1.49 -1.14 -12.10
CA VAL A 125 2.32 -2.28 -12.52
C VAL A 125 2.64 -2.07 -14.01
N PRO A 126 3.93 -2.06 -14.41
CA PRO A 126 4.28 -1.90 -15.81
C PRO A 126 3.58 -2.98 -16.63
N THR A 127 2.67 -2.60 -17.51
CA THR A 127 2.08 -3.53 -18.48
C THR A 127 3.09 -3.76 -19.59
N ILE A 128 3.49 -5.01 -19.77
CA ILE A 128 4.35 -5.41 -20.86
C ILE A 128 3.47 -5.62 -22.10
N PRO A 129 3.70 -4.86 -23.19
CA PRO A 129 2.96 -5.07 -24.42
C PRO A 129 3.21 -6.47 -24.96
N ARG A 130 2.16 -7.22 -25.23
CA ARG A 130 2.24 -8.52 -25.87
C ARG A 130 2.40 -8.33 -27.37
N GLY A 131 3.37 -8.99 -27.95
CA GLY A 131 3.58 -9.01 -29.39
C GLY A 131 4.62 -10.03 -29.78
N PRO A 132 4.61 -10.53 -31.04
CA PRO A 132 5.61 -11.48 -31.52
C PRO A 132 7.04 -10.92 -31.56
N ALA A 133 7.22 -9.65 -31.23
CA ALA A 133 8.49 -8.92 -31.33
C ALA A 133 9.17 -8.65 -29.98
N GLY A 134 8.97 -9.48 -28.96
CA GLY A 134 9.69 -9.39 -27.70
C GLY A 134 9.54 -8.03 -26.99
N VAL A 135 9.83 -7.99 -25.70
CA VAL A 135 9.83 -6.74 -24.94
C VAL A 135 11.10 -5.96 -25.24
N SER A 136 10.94 -4.76 -25.78
CA SER A 136 12.08 -3.89 -26.05
C SER A 136 12.65 -3.32 -24.74
N THR A 137 13.96 -3.45 -24.52
CA THR A 137 14.66 -2.79 -23.41
C THR A 137 14.49 -1.26 -23.42
N SER A 138 14.13 -0.66 -24.57
CA SER A 138 13.82 0.75 -24.68
C SER A 138 12.51 1.16 -24.01
N ILE A 139 11.58 0.22 -23.79
CA ILE A 139 10.28 0.49 -23.16
C ILE A 139 10.34 0.22 -21.66
N LEU A 140 11.01 -0.85 -21.23
CA LEU A 140 11.08 -1.26 -19.83
C LEU A 140 12.38 -0.87 -19.12
N GLY A 141 13.38 -0.38 -19.87
CA GLY A 141 14.66 0.03 -19.32
C GLY A 141 15.60 -1.14 -18.96
N PRO A 142 16.63 -0.88 -18.14
CA PRO A 142 17.58 -1.88 -17.71
C PRO A 142 16.88 -3.01 -16.94
N GLY A 143 17.09 -4.25 -17.32
CA GLY A 143 16.46 -5.45 -16.72
C GLY A 143 15.43 -6.10 -17.63
N ALA A 144 14.96 -5.43 -18.70
CA ALA A 144 14.09 -6.06 -19.67
C ALA A 144 14.83 -7.17 -20.43
N CYS A 145 14.22 -8.34 -20.50
CA CYS A 145 14.77 -9.49 -21.23
C CYS A 145 14.48 -9.37 -22.72
N ASN A 146 15.47 -9.76 -23.54
CA ASN A 146 15.29 -9.80 -25.00
C ASN A 146 14.61 -11.13 -25.35
N THR A 147 13.30 -11.09 -25.57
CA THR A 147 12.47 -12.28 -25.79
C THR A 147 12.22 -12.47 -27.27
N SER A 148 13.22 -12.98 -28.01
CA SER A 148 13.08 -13.34 -29.42
C SER A 148 12.54 -14.75 -29.66
N GLU A 149 12.37 -15.54 -28.61
CA GLU A 149 11.92 -16.92 -28.69
C GLU A 149 10.58 -17.12 -28.02
N TYR A 150 9.75 -18.03 -28.54
CA TYR A 150 8.52 -18.46 -27.89
C TYR A 150 8.87 -19.20 -26.60
N GLY A 151 8.54 -18.61 -25.45
CA GLY A 151 8.69 -19.25 -24.15
C GLY A 151 7.70 -20.40 -23.95
N ALA A 152 7.90 -21.13 -22.85
CA ALA A 152 6.94 -22.12 -22.42
C ALA A 152 5.58 -21.44 -22.14
N LEU A 153 4.50 -22.07 -22.64
CA LEU A 153 3.15 -21.63 -22.32
C LEU A 153 2.78 -22.06 -20.90
N GLY A 154 2.18 -21.17 -20.16
CA GLY A 154 1.61 -21.46 -18.85
C GLY A 154 0.39 -22.39 -18.97
N THR A 155 0.22 -23.20 -17.95
CA THR A 155 -0.90 -24.16 -17.86
C THR A 155 -2.19 -23.46 -17.43
N GLY A 156 -2.11 -22.29 -16.82
CA GLY A 156 -3.20 -21.56 -16.16
C GLY A 156 -3.51 -22.06 -14.75
N TYR A 157 -2.75 -23.05 -14.25
CA TYR A 157 -2.82 -23.53 -12.88
C TYR A 157 -1.65 -22.98 -12.08
N PHE A 158 -1.91 -21.91 -11.33
CA PHE A 158 -0.87 -21.29 -10.52
C PHE A 158 -0.60 -22.08 -9.25
N VAL A 159 0.68 -22.31 -8.99
CA VAL A 159 1.17 -22.88 -7.74
C VAL A 159 1.66 -21.76 -6.82
N TRP A 160 1.75 -22.05 -5.53
CA TRP A 160 2.28 -21.11 -4.55
C TRP A 160 3.78 -20.85 -4.81
N PRO A 161 4.22 -19.60 -4.94
CA PRO A 161 5.56 -19.27 -5.41
C PRO A 161 6.64 -19.32 -4.31
N ALA A 162 6.35 -19.88 -3.16
CA ALA A 162 7.27 -20.04 -2.05
C ALA A 162 6.93 -21.31 -1.27
N ASP A 163 7.90 -21.84 -0.49
CA ASP A 163 7.68 -23.01 0.36
C ASP A 163 6.67 -22.72 1.49
N ASN A 164 6.66 -21.49 1.98
CA ASN A 164 5.65 -21.03 2.93
C ASN A 164 4.37 -20.59 2.21
N HIS A 165 3.23 -21.05 2.73
CA HIS A 165 1.90 -20.77 2.17
C HIS A 165 1.07 -19.84 3.06
N TYR A 166 1.71 -18.86 3.68
CA TYR A 166 1.02 -17.84 4.47
C TYR A 166 1.33 -16.43 3.98
N LEU A 167 0.39 -15.52 4.26
CA LEU A 167 0.60 -14.11 4.01
C LEU A 167 1.39 -13.49 5.17
N SER A 168 2.38 -12.65 4.86
CA SER A 168 3.27 -12.04 5.84
C SER A 168 2.77 -10.69 6.38
N GLY A 169 1.67 -10.16 5.89
CA GLY A 169 1.15 -8.92 6.41
C GLY A 169 0.16 -8.23 5.48
N ASN A 170 0.53 -7.98 4.23
CA ASN A 170 -0.40 -7.36 3.29
C ASN A 170 -1.13 -8.41 2.47
N ASP A 171 -2.46 -8.32 2.46
CA ASP A 171 -3.32 -9.00 1.52
C ASP A 171 -3.67 -8.04 0.37
N TYR A 172 -4.47 -8.50 -0.58
CA TYR A 172 -4.92 -7.69 -1.70
C TYR A 172 -5.91 -6.61 -1.25
N TRP A 173 -5.64 -5.35 -1.60
CA TRP A 173 -6.52 -4.21 -1.39
C TRP A 173 -6.21 -3.08 -2.39
N SER A 174 -7.00 -1.98 -2.40
CA SER A 174 -6.91 -0.93 -3.42
C SER A 174 -5.54 -0.23 -3.52
N GLY A 175 -4.79 -0.17 -2.44
CA GLY A 175 -3.42 0.40 -2.40
C GLY A 175 -2.32 -0.64 -2.54
N HIS A 176 -2.66 -1.95 -2.52
CA HIS A 176 -1.73 -3.06 -2.67
C HIS A 176 -2.34 -4.14 -3.56
N LEU A 177 -2.12 -4.02 -4.86
CA LEU A 177 -2.67 -4.95 -5.87
C LEU A 177 -1.83 -6.24 -5.98
N ALA A 178 -1.46 -6.80 -4.82
CA ALA A 178 -0.62 -7.97 -4.68
C ALA A 178 -0.93 -8.68 -3.35
N ILE A 179 -0.22 -9.74 -3.06
CA ILE A 179 -0.19 -10.41 -1.75
C ILE A 179 1.27 -10.50 -1.28
N ASP A 180 1.50 -10.26 0.00
CA ASP A 180 2.80 -10.47 0.62
C ASP A 180 2.90 -11.90 1.17
N ILE A 181 3.86 -12.66 0.65
CA ILE A 181 4.08 -14.06 1.03
C ILE A 181 5.24 -14.14 2.02
N ALA A 182 5.03 -14.83 3.13
CA ALA A 182 6.03 -15.00 4.19
C ALA A 182 7.17 -15.92 3.74
N ALA A 183 8.16 -15.36 3.06
CA ALA A 183 9.41 -16.03 2.74
C ALA A 183 10.57 -15.34 3.47
N GLY A 184 11.30 -16.05 4.31
CA GLY A 184 12.47 -15.48 4.99
C GLY A 184 13.52 -15.01 3.98
N THR A 185 14.37 -14.06 4.39
CA THR A 185 15.46 -13.56 3.55
C THR A 185 16.34 -14.71 3.04
N GLY A 186 16.52 -14.79 1.72
CA GLY A 186 17.26 -15.85 1.05
C GLY A 186 16.46 -17.13 0.76
N ALA A 187 15.17 -17.18 1.12
CA ALA A 187 14.31 -18.28 0.72
C ALA A 187 14.13 -18.33 -0.81
N ALA A 188 13.95 -19.53 -1.35
CA ALA A 188 13.68 -19.69 -2.76
C ALA A 188 12.29 -19.16 -3.14
N ILE A 189 12.24 -18.42 -4.26
CA ILE A 189 11.01 -17.97 -4.89
C ILE A 189 10.91 -18.66 -6.24
N TYR A 190 9.76 -19.27 -6.50
CA TYR A 190 9.47 -20.07 -7.68
C TYR A 190 8.52 -19.36 -8.62
N ALA A 191 8.61 -19.66 -9.91
CA ALA A 191 7.57 -19.28 -10.87
C ALA A 191 6.24 -19.96 -10.49
N ALA A 192 5.18 -19.18 -10.41
CA ALA A 192 3.85 -19.71 -10.08
C ALA A 192 3.25 -20.58 -11.20
N ASP A 193 3.71 -20.41 -12.44
CA ASP A 193 3.38 -21.25 -13.60
C ASP A 193 4.53 -21.15 -14.63
N SER A 194 4.53 -22.01 -15.63
CA SER A 194 5.46 -21.95 -16.75
C SER A 194 5.26 -20.67 -17.55
N GLY A 195 6.34 -20.12 -18.07
CA GLY A 195 6.29 -18.87 -18.85
C GLY A 195 7.64 -18.37 -19.26
N LEU A 196 7.65 -17.19 -19.88
CA LEU A 196 8.84 -16.51 -20.32
C LEU A 196 9.18 -15.35 -19.36
N VAL A 197 10.39 -15.33 -18.84
CA VAL A 197 10.86 -14.16 -18.04
C VAL A 197 11.02 -12.97 -18.99
N VAL A 198 10.23 -11.94 -18.76
CA VAL A 198 10.21 -10.72 -19.60
C VAL A 198 10.93 -9.54 -18.93
N TYR A 199 11.13 -9.64 -17.63
CA TYR A 199 11.91 -8.66 -16.86
C TYR A 199 12.63 -9.37 -15.72
N ALA A 200 13.90 -8.99 -15.48
CA ALA A 200 14.67 -9.43 -14.32
C ALA A 200 15.69 -8.32 -13.96
N GLY A 201 15.49 -7.62 -12.85
CA GLY A 201 16.39 -6.52 -12.47
C GLY A 201 15.82 -5.62 -11.39
N TRP A 202 16.53 -4.52 -11.13
CA TRP A 202 16.15 -3.52 -10.14
C TRP A 202 15.14 -2.52 -10.70
N VAL A 203 14.03 -2.30 -9.97
CA VAL A 203 13.00 -1.29 -10.27
C VAL A 203 12.92 -0.30 -9.12
N THR A 204 13.04 0.97 -9.46
CA THR A 204 12.78 2.07 -8.50
C THR A 204 11.28 2.18 -8.21
N GLY A 205 10.93 2.77 -7.07
CA GLY A 205 9.51 2.97 -6.72
C GLY A 205 8.95 1.87 -5.82
N GLY A 206 9.79 1.14 -5.09
CA GLY A 206 9.37 0.22 -4.05
C GLY A 206 9.49 -1.26 -4.39
N TYR A 207 9.63 -1.67 -5.65
CA TYR A 207 9.72 -3.10 -6.02
C TYR A 207 11.10 -3.73 -5.74
N GLY A 208 12.19 -2.93 -5.75
CA GLY A 208 13.54 -3.47 -5.58
C GLY A 208 13.93 -4.44 -6.69
N ASN A 209 14.61 -5.52 -6.34
CA ASN A 209 14.85 -6.61 -7.29
C ASN A 209 13.53 -7.29 -7.63
N MET A 210 13.23 -7.36 -8.93
CA MET A 210 11.95 -7.81 -9.45
C MET A 210 12.15 -8.77 -10.62
N VAL A 211 11.32 -9.81 -10.67
CA VAL A 211 11.17 -10.68 -11.85
C VAL A 211 9.73 -10.61 -12.33
N MET A 212 9.53 -10.60 -13.64
CA MET A 212 8.23 -10.65 -14.26
C MET A 212 8.19 -11.75 -15.32
N ILE A 213 7.12 -12.56 -15.30
CA ILE A 213 6.94 -13.72 -16.19
C ILE A 213 5.65 -13.54 -16.98
N ASP A 214 5.73 -13.65 -18.31
CA ASP A 214 4.57 -13.78 -19.19
C ASP A 214 4.28 -15.26 -19.43
N HIS A 215 3.09 -15.70 -19.05
CA HIS A 215 2.66 -17.08 -19.20
C HIS A 215 2.06 -17.39 -20.58
N GLY A 216 1.97 -16.43 -21.48
CA GLY A 216 1.48 -16.61 -22.85
C GLY A 216 -0.01 -16.93 -22.98
N ASN A 217 -0.71 -17.15 -21.86
CA ASN A 217 -2.12 -17.54 -21.77
C ASN A 217 -3.06 -16.41 -21.32
N GLY A 218 -2.57 -15.20 -21.25
CA GLY A 218 -3.33 -14.05 -20.77
C GLY A 218 -2.89 -13.54 -19.42
N TYR A 219 -2.11 -14.29 -18.68
CA TYR A 219 -1.61 -13.92 -17.35
C TYR A 219 -0.15 -13.55 -17.36
N GLN A 220 0.20 -12.65 -16.44
CA GLN A 220 1.58 -12.32 -16.06
C GLN A 220 1.68 -12.39 -14.55
N THR A 221 2.83 -12.84 -14.02
CA THR A 221 3.15 -12.80 -12.61
C THR A 221 4.35 -11.91 -12.35
N LEU A 222 4.34 -11.22 -11.22
CA LEU A 222 5.40 -10.33 -10.78
C LEU A 222 5.86 -10.76 -9.38
N TYR A 223 7.17 -10.83 -9.21
CA TYR A 223 7.83 -11.18 -7.95
C TYR A 223 8.76 -10.04 -7.58
N ALA A 224 8.49 -9.37 -6.46
CA ALA A 224 9.23 -8.20 -6.01
C ALA A 224 9.94 -8.44 -4.67
N HIS A 225 10.72 -7.45 -4.24
CA HIS A 225 11.47 -7.46 -2.99
C HIS A 225 12.45 -8.63 -2.86
N LEU A 226 12.95 -9.11 -4.00
CA LEU A 226 13.87 -10.23 -4.02
C LEU A 226 15.25 -9.81 -3.49
N ASN A 227 15.85 -10.67 -2.66
CA ASN A 227 17.21 -10.44 -2.16
C ASN A 227 18.24 -10.51 -3.30
N SER A 228 18.08 -11.48 -4.18
CA SER A 228 18.92 -11.67 -5.38
C SER A 228 18.11 -12.33 -6.50
N ILE A 229 18.59 -12.13 -7.72
CA ILE A 229 18.09 -12.82 -8.93
C ILE A 229 19.24 -13.64 -9.47
N ASN A 230 19.04 -14.96 -9.65
CA ASN A 230 20.06 -15.91 -10.11
C ASN A 230 19.77 -16.37 -11.52
#